data_5de631b6732e3f636d85a81694406da5
#
_entry.id   5de631b6732e3f636d85a81694406da5
#
_cell.length_a   1.000
_cell.length_b   1.000
_cell.length_c   1.000
_cell.angle_alpha   90.00
_cell.angle_beta   90.00
_cell.angle_gamma   90.00
#
_symmetry.space_group_name_H-M   'P 1'
#
loop_
_entity.id
_entity.type
_entity.pdbx_description
1 polymer ?
#
loop_
_entity_poly.entity_id
_entity_poly.type
_entity_poly.pdbx_seq_one_letter_code
_entity_poly.pdbx_strand_id
1 'polypeptide(L)'
;DADKLAIVADQFDMVMNGYEICSGGVRNHNPAVLYKVFDLLGFSESYVEEKFGAMLNAFKYGAPPHAGCAFGVDRILMELIDETNVRETLAFPKNGSGVDVMMNSPSMVDPAQLKELGL
;
A
#
# COMPACT_ATOMS: atom_id res chain seq x y z
N ASP A 1 23.04 10.83 -17.31
CA ASP A 1 22.39 10.72 -16.00
C ASP A 1 21.11 11.56 -16.06
N ALA A 2 19.96 10.90 -16.28
CA ALA A 2 18.67 11.56 -16.23
C ALA A 2 18.39 11.98 -14.77
N ASP A 3 17.87 13.19 -14.60
CA ASP A 3 17.44 13.68 -13.29
C ASP A 3 16.30 12.76 -12.77
N LYS A 4 16.59 12.06 -11.68
CA LYS A 4 15.62 11.15 -11.05
C LYS A 4 14.34 11.87 -10.62
N LEU A 5 14.43 13.15 -10.29
CA LEU A 5 13.29 13.97 -9.88
C LEU A 5 12.42 14.44 -11.06
N ALA A 6 12.90 14.27 -12.29
CA ALA A 6 12.14 14.59 -13.50
C ALA A 6 11.30 13.40 -14.03
N ILE A 7 11.35 12.24 -13.34
CA ILE A 7 10.56 11.07 -13.73
C ILE A 7 9.08 11.36 -13.43
N VAL A 8 8.24 11.21 -14.45
CA VAL A 8 6.79 11.35 -14.35
C VAL A 8 6.15 9.97 -14.32
N ALA A 9 5.24 9.76 -13.39
CA ALA A 9 4.46 8.52 -13.28
C ALA A 9 3.04 8.73 -13.82
N ASP A 10 2.48 7.69 -14.44
CA ASP A 10 1.09 7.65 -14.86
C ASP A 10 0.18 7.30 -13.67
N GLN A 11 0.03 8.25 -12.76
CA GLN A 11 -0.74 8.13 -11.52
C GLN A 11 -1.77 9.25 -11.41
N PHE A 12 -2.81 9.01 -10.63
CA PHE A 12 -3.82 10.01 -10.34
C PHE A 12 -4.38 9.83 -8.93
N ASP A 13 -4.83 10.93 -8.36
CA ASP A 13 -5.64 10.97 -7.15
C ASP A 13 -6.96 11.68 -7.47
N MET A 14 -8.06 11.08 -7.01
CA MET A 14 -9.38 11.70 -7.07
C MET A 14 -9.68 12.37 -5.74
N VAL A 15 -9.94 13.66 -5.78
CA VAL A 15 -10.22 14.47 -4.60
C VAL A 15 -11.66 14.97 -4.65
N MET A 16 -12.38 14.81 -3.55
CA MET A 16 -13.72 15.32 -3.34
C MET A 16 -13.74 16.15 -2.06
N ASN A 17 -14.23 17.39 -2.14
CA ASN A 17 -14.32 18.32 -1.01
C ASN A 17 -13.01 18.49 -0.19
N GLY A 18 -11.85 18.34 -0.84
CA GLY A 18 -10.55 18.44 -0.17
C GLY A 18 -10.00 17.10 0.37
N TYR A 19 -10.75 16.01 0.28
CA TYR A 19 -10.31 14.68 0.70
C TYR A 19 -10.00 13.80 -0.52
N GLU A 20 -8.85 13.14 -0.51
CA GLU A 20 -8.50 12.10 -1.46
C GLU A 20 -9.38 10.87 -1.19
N ILE A 21 -10.26 10.54 -2.14
CA ILE A 21 -11.19 9.41 -2.04
C ILE A 21 -10.80 8.22 -2.89
N CYS A 22 -9.86 8.39 -3.79
CA CYS A 22 -9.36 7.30 -4.64
C CYS A 22 -7.97 7.66 -5.13
N SER A 23 -7.09 6.68 -5.22
CA SER A 23 -5.82 6.80 -5.93
C SER A 23 -5.62 5.63 -6.89
N GLY A 24 -4.87 5.86 -7.95
CA GLY A 24 -4.61 4.83 -8.94
C GLY A 24 -3.49 5.15 -9.90
N GLY A 25 -3.23 4.23 -10.81
CA GLY A 25 -2.22 4.43 -11.83
C GLY A 25 -2.08 3.26 -12.78
N VAL A 26 -1.29 3.46 -13.82
CA VAL A 26 -0.83 2.41 -14.73
C VAL A 26 0.27 1.63 -14.04
N ARG A 27 0.13 0.31 -14.00
CA ARG A 27 1.06 -0.56 -13.27
C ARG A 27 2.31 -0.85 -14.08
N ASN A 28 3.44 -0.90 -13.39
CA ASN A 28 4.71 -1.30 -13.96
C ASN A 28 4.77 -2.83 -13.99
N HIS A 29 4.54 -3.43 -15.14
CA HIS A 29 4.44 -4.88 -15.32
C HIS A 29 5.68 -5.50 -15.97
N ASN A 30 6.65 -4.67 -16.42
CA ASN A 30 7.89 -5.14 -17.01
C ASN A 30 8.96 -5.35 -15.92
N PRO A 31 9.44 -6.59 -15.69
CA PRO A 31 10.45 -6.87 -14.68
C PRO A 31 11.71 -6.02 -14.79
N ALA A 32 12.22 -5.79 -16.00
CA ALA A 32 13.44 -5.00 -16.20
C ALA A 32 13.26 -3.54 -15.77
N VAL A 33 12.08 -2.97 -16.01
CA VAL A 33 11.74 -1.62 -15.55
C VAL A 33 11.60 -1.59 -14.04
N LEU A 34 10.96 -2.60 -13.43
CA LEU A 34 10.80 -2.70 -11.99
C LEU A 34 12.15 -2.77 -11.27
N TYR A 35 13.08 -3.61 -11.70
CA TYR A 35 14.42 -3.66 -11.13
C TYR A 35 15.13 -2.31 -11.21
N LYS A 36 15.01 -1.60 -12.34
CA LYS A 36 15.59 -0.28 -12.49
C LYS A 36 14.96 0.75 -11.58
N VAL A 37 13.66 0.70 -11.36
CA VAL A 37 12.96 1.60 -10.41
C VAL A 37 13.43 1.32 -8.98
N PHE A 38 13.53 0.06 -8.57
CA PHE A 38 14.04 -0.31 -7.25
C PHE A 38 15.49 0.13 -7.05
N ASP A 39 16.36 -0.03 -8.05
CA ASP A 39 17.74 0.46 -8.03
C ASP A 39 17.80 1.98 -7.86
N LEU A 40 16.95 2.72 -8.57
CA LEU A 40 16.83 4.18 -8.42
C LEU A 40 16.41 4.59 -7.00
N LEU A 41 15.61 3.76 -6.32
CA LEU A 41 15.21 3.95 -4.93
C LEU A 41 16.26 3.50 -3.91
N GLY A 42 17.37 2.90 -4.37
CA GLY A 42 18.48 2.47 -3.53
C GLY A 42 18.33 1.06 -2.95
N PHE A 43 17.39 0.25 -3.46
CA PHE A 43 17.25 -1.15 -3.05
C PHE A 43 18.18 -2.06 -3.86
N SER A 44 18.88 -2.97 -3.18
CA SER A 44 19.70 -3.98 -3.85
C SER A 44 18.84 -5.03 -4.56
N GLU A 45 19.37 -5.63 -5.61
CA GLU A 45 18.69 -6.70 -6.35
C GLU A 45 18.31 -7.88 -5.44
N SER A 46 19.21 -8.27 -4.52
CA SER A 46 18.94 -9.33 -3.54
C SER A 46 17.78 -9.00 -2.60
N TYR A 47 17.66 -7.75 -2.17
CA TYR A 47 16.53 -7.30 -1.37
C TYR A 47 15.22 -7.36 -2.17
N VAL A 48 15.26 -6.91 -3.42
CA VAL A 48 14.10 -6.93 -4.31
C VAL A 48 13.65 -8.37 -4.58
N GLU A 49 14.57 -9.29 -4.81
CA GLU A 49 14.24 -10.70 -5.00
C GLU A 49 13.65 -11.35 -3.73
N GLU A 50 14.19 -11.03 -2.57
CA GLU A 50 13.66 -11.51 -1.29
C GLU A 50 12.22 -11.05 -1.05
N LYS A 51 11.93 -9.76 -1.29
CA LYS A 51 10.63 -9.15 -0.92
C LYS A 51 9.58 -9.23 -2.04
N PHE A 52 9.99 -9.17 -3.29
CA PHE A 52 9.11 -9.08 -4.46
C PHE A 52 9.33 -10.21 -5.46
N GLY A 53 10.21 -11.17 -5.17
CA GLY A 53 10.61 -12.23 -6.11
C GLY A 53 9.44 -13.04 -6.65
N ALA A 54 8.43 -13.34 -5.84
CA ALA A 54 7.24 -14.07 -6.28
C ALA A 54 6.49 -13.32 -7.39
N MET A 55 6.25 -12.01 -7.21
CA MET A 55 5.59 -11.15 -8.19
C MET A 55 6.44 -11.00 -9.45
N LEU A 56 7.73 -10.71 -9.30
CA LEU A 56 8.65 -10.54 -10.43
C LEU A 56 8.78 -11.82 -11.24
N ASN A 57 8.81 -12.97 -10.57
CA ASN A 57 8.85 -14.27 -11.23
C ASN A 57 7.54 -14.54 -12.01
N ALA A 58 6.39 -14.20 -11.44
CA ALA A 58 5.10 -14.31 -12.13
C ALA A 58 5.08 -13.45 -13.41
N PHE A 59 5.62 -12.24 -13.35
CA PHE A 59 5.69 -11.33 -14.51
C PHE A 59 6.57 -11.85 -15.66
N LYS A 60 7.54 -12.72 -15.36
CA LYS A 60 8.36 -13.39 -16.40
C LYS A 60 7.53 -14.29 -17.34
N TYR A 61 6.38 -14.75 -16.87
CA TYR A 61 5.46 -15.58 -17.68
C TYR A 61 4.47 -14.74 -18.50
N GLY A 62 4.55 -13.43 -18.43
CA GLY A 62 3.77 -12.49 -19.22
C GLY A 62 2.62 -11.87 -18.43
N ALA A 63 2.85 -10.68 -17.89
CA ALA A 63 1.79 -9.85 -17.35
C ALA A 63 1.26 -8.90 -18.44
N PRO A 64 -0.06 -8.76 -18.64
CA PRO A 64 -0.60 -7.79 -19.57
C PRO A 64 -0.37 -6.36 -19.04
N PRO A 65 -0.33 -5.35 -19.92
CA PRO A 65 -0.49 -3.97 -19.49
C PRO A 65 -1.78 -3.83 -18.69
N HIS A 66 -1.69 -3.24 -17.50
CA HIS A 66 -2.85 -3.10 -16.61
C HIS A 66 -2.75 -1.82 -15.80
N ALA A 67 -3.88 -1.36 -15.37
CA ALA A 67 -4.04 -0.22 -14.48
C ALA A 67 -5.04 -0.58 -13.38
N GLY A 68 -5.05 0.19 -12.33
CA GLY A 68 -6.00 -0.01 -11.26
C GLY A 68 -6.15 1.24 -10.41
N CYS A 69 -7.22 1.26 -9.63
CA CYS A 69 -7.46 2.28 -8.63
C CYS A 69 -8.05 1.65 -7.36
N ALA A 70 -7.85 2.33 -6.25
CA ALA A 70 -8.36 1.95 -4.95
C ALA A 70 -9.22 3.07 -4.38
N PHE A 71 -10.49 2.79 -4.14
CA PHE A 71 -11.39 3.72 -3.50
C PHE A 71 -11.32 3.60 -1.98
N GLY A 72 -11.20 4.72 -1.30
CA GLY A 72 -11.31 4.82 0.15
C GLY A 72 -12.78 4.82 0.57
N VAL A 73 -13.38 3.66 0.77
CA VAL A 73 -14.82 3.51 1.08
C VAL A 73 -15.20 4.32 2.32
N ASP A 74 -14.37 4.29 3.36
CA ASP A 74 -14.61 5.05 4.59
C ASP A 74 -14.61 6.56 4.34
N ARG A 75 -13.74 7.07 3.48
CA ARG A 75 -13.71 8.48 3.11
C ARG A 75 -14.91 8.88 2.27
N ILE A 76 -15.35 8.03 1.35
CA ILE A 76 -16.58 8.26 0.57
C ILE A 76 -17.79 8.30 1.51
N LEU A 77 -17.86 7.37 2.45
CA LEU A 77 -18.95 7.35 3.44
C LEU A 77 -18.93 8.61 4.31
N MET A 78 -17.76 9.02 4.77
CA MET A 78 -17.55 10.26 5.52
C MET A 78 -18.15 11.47 4.80
N GLU A 79 -17.86 11.61 3.49
CA GLU A 79 -18.40 12.67 2.65
C GLU A 79 -19.92 12.58 2.47
N LEU A 80 -20.47 11.38 2.32
CA LEU A 80 -21.90 11.16 2.12
C LEU A 80 -22.74 11.50 3.36
N ILE A 81 -22.16 11.36 4.56
CA ILE A 81 -22.85 11.65 5.83
C ILE A 81 -22.46 13.01 6.43
N ASP A 82 -21.68 13.82 5.66
CA ASP A 82 -21.21 15.14 6.08
C ASP A 82 -20.39 15.10 7.38
N GLU A 83 -19.54 14.08 7.53
CA GLU A 83 -18.67 13.88 8.68
C GLU A 83 -17.25 14.39 8.35
N THR A 84 -16.55 14.96 9.32
CA THR A 84 -15.21 15.52 9.15
C THR A 84 -14.08 14.61 9.60
N ASN A 85 -14.41 13.50 10.27
CA ASN A 85 -13.44 12.58 10.84
C ASN A 85 -13.72 11.15 10.39
N VAL A 86 -12.80 10.60 9.61
CA VAL A 86 -12.92 9.23 9.07
C VAL A 86 -13.06 8.15 10.16
N ARG A 87 -12.63 8.42 11.40
CA ARG A 87 -12.82 7.45 12.50
C ARG A 87 -14.27 7.18 12.82
N GLU A 88 -15.17 8.12 12.52
CA GLU A 88 -16.62 7.95 12.74
C GLU A 88 -17.26 6.95 11.75
N THR A 89 -16.57 6.64 10.66
CA THR A 89 -17.03 5.63 9.68
C THR A 89 -16.44 4.24 9.94
N LEU A 90 -15.55 4.08 10.91
CA LEU A 90 -14.87 2.83 11.23
C LEU A 90 -15.49 2.19 12.48
N ALA A 91 -15.80 0.89 12.40
CA ALA A 91 -16.34 0.15 13.54
C ALA A 91 -15.31 -0.02 14.68
N PHE A 92 -14.02 -0.14 14.34
CA PHE A 92 -12.90 -0.32 15.26
C PHE A 92 -11.75 0.64 14.92
N PRO A 93 -11.94 1.97 15.15
CA PRO A 93 -10.94 2.95 14.80
C PRO A 93 -9.72 2.85 15.73
N LYS A 94 -8.54 3.10 15.16
CA LYS A 94 -7.30 3.23 15.94
C LYS A 94 -7.11 4.67 16.38
N ASN A 95 -6.54 4.84 17.59
CA ASN A 95 -6.12 6.16 18.07
C ASN A 95 -4.83 6.65 17.37
N GLY A 96 -4.36 7.85 17.73
CA GLY A 96 -3.15 8.44 17.15
C GLY A 96 -1.86 7.66 17.37
N SER A 97 -1.84 6.72 18.32
CA SER A 97 -0.71 5.82 18.61
C SER A 97 -0.86 4.45 17.89
N GLY A 98 -1.86 4.30 17.02
CA GLY A 98 -2.10 3.04 16.31
C GLY A 98 -2.73 1.94 17.18
N VAL A 99 -3.29 2.29 18.34
CA VAL A 99 -3.94 1.35 19.26
C VAL A 99 -5.43 1.30 18.97
N ASP A 100 -5.97 0.10 18.79
CA ASP A 100 -7.40 -0.16 18.84
C ASP A 100 -7.82 -0.28 20.31
N VAL A 101 -8.51 0.73 20.81
CA VAL A 101 -8.91 0.80 22.21
C VAL A 101 -10.08 -0.13 22.55
N MET A 102 -10.83 -0.59 21.56
CA MET A 102 -11.93 -1.54 21.74
C MET A 102 -11.41 -2.96 21.92
N MET A 103 -10.43 -3.35 21.12
CA MET A 103 -9.84 -4.70 21.11
C MET A 103 -8.55 -4.79 21.94
N ASN A 104 -8.07 -3.67 22.49
CA ASN A 104 -6.78 -3.59 23.18
C ASN A 104 -5.62 -4.13 22.33
N SER A 105 -5.59 -3.77 21.04
CA SER A 105 -4.62 -4.25 20.04
C SER A 105 -3.73 -3.09 19.57
N PRO A 106 -2.42 -3.29 19.33
CA PRO A 106 -1.70 -4.58 19.41
C PRO A 106 -1.44 -5.02 20.86
N SER A 107 -1.39 -6.32 21.08
CA SER A 107 -1.07 -6.92 22.36
C SER A 107 0.06 -7.96 22.19
N MET A 108 0.75 -8.26 23.31
CA MET A 108 1.78 -9.30 23.29
C MET A 108 1.15 -10.67 23.06
N VAL A 109 1.79 -11.48 22.22
CA VAL A 109 1.41 -12.88 22.00
C VAL A 109 1.93 -13.71 23.17
N ASP A 110 1.15 -14.70 23.58
CA ASP A 110 1.57 -15.65 24.62
C ASP A 110 2.86 -16.39 24.20
N PRO A 111 3.90 -16.42 25.04
CA PRO A 111 5.14 -17.12 24.74
C PRO A 111 4.96 -18.60 24.38
N ALA A 112 3.94 -19.27 24.94
CA ALA A 112 3.62 -20.66 24.59
C ALA A 112 3.18 -20.79 23.13
N GLN A 113 2.39 -19.85 22.63
CA GLN A 113 1.97 -19.81 21.22
C GLN A 113 3.15 -19.52 20.28
N LEU A 114 4.04 -18.60 20.65
CA LEU A 114 5.25 -18.32 19.87
C LEU A 114 6.12 -19.58 19.76
N LYS A 115 6.34 -20.28 20.88
CA LYS A 115 7.11 -21.52 20.91
C LYS A 115 6.48 -22.63 20.05
N GLU A 116 5.15 -22.75 20.04
CA GLU A 116 4.44 -23.74 19.20
C GLU A 116 4.65 -23.44 17.71
N LEU A 117 4.75 -22.17 17.34
CA LEU A 117 5.02 -21.73 15.96
C LEU A 117 6.51 -21.74 15.59
N GLY A 118 7.40 -22.07 16.52
CA GLY A 118 8.85 -22.07 16.30
C GLY A 118 9.48 -20.68 16.27
N LEU A 119 8.83 -19.68 16.88
CA LEU A 119 9.27 -18.30 16.99
C LEU A 119 9.87 -18.00 18.38
#